data_9e90bb1373f0e5144e8282d9bc734fcb
#
_entry.id   9e90bb1373f0e5144e8282d9bc734fcb
#
_cell.length_a   1.000
_cell.length_b   1.000
_cell.length_c   1.000
_cell.angle_alpha   90.00
_cell.angle_beta   90.00
_cell.angle_gamma   90.00
#
_symmetry.space_group_name_H-M   'P 1'
#
loop_
_entity.id
_entity.type
_entity.pdbx_description
1 polymer ?
#
loop_
_entity_poly.entity_id
_entity_poly.type
_entity_poly.pdbx_seq_one_letter_code
_entity_poly.pdbx_strand_id
1 'polypeptide(L)'
;MQRSLRAYEVIYFTKKSIFEWYKKTKSQYKKDEFLSIYIDYPKEQLVNKISKRVDQMIKDGAVEEVKNFEKLNLKNDNNLNKVIGIREIKDFIDKKTSFKEMKLNIVIKTRQYAKRQRTWSRGQMNDWQKLDTKEILKFIKKL
;
A
#
# COMPACT_ATOMS: atom_id res chain seq x y z
N MET A 1 -9.42 -1.11 16.67
CA MET A 1 -10.26 -2.31 16.84
C MET A 1 -9.57 -3.61 16.41
N GLN A 2 -9.11 -3.80 15.16
CA GLN A 2 -8.45 -5.06 14.73
C GLN A 2 -7.19 -5.48 15.54
N ARG A 3 -6.34 -4.52 15.93
CA ARG A 3 -5.12 -4.82 16.72
C ARG A 3 -5.45 -5.33 18.12
N SER A 4 -6.45 -4.76 18.76
CA SER A 4 -6.90 -5.19 20.09
C SER A 4 -7.54 -6.57 20.05
N LEU A 5 -8.33 -6.84 19.01
CA LEU A 5 -8.93 -8.16 18.76
C LEU A 5 -7.84 -9.22 18.58
N ARG A 6 -6.83 -8.92 17.75
CA ARG A 6 -5.71 -9.85 17.54
C ARG A 6 -4.92 -10.14 18.82
N ALA A 7 -4.68 -9.10 19.63
CA ALA A 7 -4.01 -9.29 20.92
C ALA A 7 -4.84 -10.18 21.87
N TYR A 8 -6.15 -10.01 21.90
CA TYR A 8 -7.08 -10.83 22.66
C TYR A 8 -7.07 -12.30 22.17
N GLU A 9 -7.19 -12.53 20.86
CA GLU A 9 -7.12 -13.86 20.26
C GLU A 9 -5.84 -14.60 20.69
N VAL A 10 -4.68 -13.92 20.59
CA VAL A 10 -3.40 -14.52 20.97
C VAL A 10 -3.41 -14.94 22.46
N ILE A 11 -3.88 -14.08 23.37
CA ILE A 11 -3.97 -14.40 24.79
C ILE A 11 -4.96 -15.55 25.04
N TYR A 12 -6.11 -15.51 24.37
CA TYR A 12 -7.16 -16.52 24.53
C TYR A 12 -6.66 -17.92 24.19
N PHE A 13 -6.01 -18.06 23.02
CA PHE A 13 -5.55 -19.37 22.53
C PHE A 13 -4.21 -19.83 23.16
N THR A 14 -3.28 -18.90 23.41
CA THR A 14 -1.93 -19.27 23.83
C THR A 14 -1.67 -19.07 25.33
N LYS A 15 -2.59 -18.42 26.04
CA LYS A 15 -2.44 -18.00 27.46
C LYS A 15 -1.21 -17.13 27.72
N LYS A 16 -0.64 -16.53 26.67
CA LYS A 16 0.52 -15.63 26.70
C LYS A 16 0.22 -14.36 25.92
N SER A 17 0.72 -13.24 26.39
CA SER A 17 0.56 -11.97 25.68
C SER A 17 1.35 -11.97 24.36
N ILE A 18 0.90 -11.18 23.38
CA ILE A 18 1.63 -10.98 22.13
C ILE A 18 3.02 -10.38 22.38
N PHE A 19 3.21 -9.59 23.44
CA PHE A 19 4.50 -9.03 23.84
C PHE A 19 5.47 -10.10 24.37
N GLU A 20 4.97 -11.12 25.06
CA GLU A 20 5.80 -12.25 25.49
C GLU A 20 6.31 -13.06 24.29
N TRP A 21 5.47 -13.21 23.28
CA TRP A 21 5.88 -13.83 22.01
C TRP A 21 6.94 -13.01 21.31
N TYR A 22 6.78 -11.69 21.21
CA TYR A 22 7.79 -10.81 20.61
C TYR A 22 9.13 -10.86 21.33
N LYS A 23 9.14 -10.91 22.68
CA LYS A 23 10.39 -11.07 23.44
C LYS A 23 11.11 -12.37 23.18
N LYS A 24 10.38 -13.45 22.87
CA LYS A 24 10.94 -14.77 22.58
C LYS A 24 11.37 -14.95 21.12
N THR A 25 10.80 -14.16 20.23
CA THR A 25 11.14 -14.22 18.80
C THR A 25 12.51 -13.59 18.57
N LYS A 26 13.47 -14.39 18.17
CA LYS A 26 14.81 -13.93 17.76
C LYS A 26 14.90 -14.03 16.24
N SER A 27 15.46 -13.01 15.61
CA SER A 27 15.82 -13.11 14.19
C SER A 27 16.92 -14.16 14.00
N GLN A 28 16.83 -14.93 12.94
CA GLN A 28 17.89 -15.86 12.54
C GLN A 28 19.13 -15.13 11.98
N TYR A 29 18.92 -13.88 11.54
CA TYR A 29 19.94 -13.06 10.91
C TYR A 29 20.29 -11.87 11.80
N LYS A 30 21.53 -11.43 11.74
CA LYS A 30 22.02 -10.22 12.41
C LYS A 30 21.75 -8.99 11.54
N LYS A 31 21.71 -7.80 12.17
CA LYS A 31 21.46 -6.55 11.43
C LYS A 31 22.56 -6.23 10.40
N ASP A 32 23.78 -6.62 10.68
CA ASP A 32 24.96 -6.42 9.83
C ASP A 32 25.00 -7.34 8.59
N GLU A 33 24.18 -8.38 8.57
CA GLU A 33 24.01 -9.24 7.39
C GLU A 33 23.11 -8.62 6.31
N PHE A 34 22.48 -7.47 6.59
CA PHE A 34 21.56 -6.80 5.68
C PHE A 34 22.04 -5.40 5.33
N LEU A 35 21.96 -5.06 4.06
CA LEU A 35 22.04 -3.70 3.60
C LEU A 35 20.64 -3.11 3.51
N SER A 36 20.28 -2.25 4.45
CA SER A 36 18.97 -1.64 4.54
C SER A 36 18.93 -0.31 3.78
N ILE A 37 18.20 -0.28 2.67
CA ILE A 37 18.09 0.90 1.81
C ILE A 37 16.64 1.38 1.75
N TYR A 38 16.43 2.68 1.88
CA TYR A 38 15.17 3.35 1.64
C TYR A 38 15.27 4.27 0.42
N ILE A 39 14.45 4.01 -0.59
CA ILE A 39 14.41 4.84 -1.80
C ILE A 39 13.40 5.96 -1.56
N ASP A 40 13.90 7.20 -1.37
CA ASP A 40 13.05 8.39 -1.23
C ASP A 40 12.75 8.98 -2.61
N TYR A 41 11.49 8.89 -3.02
CA TYR A 41 11.06 9.41 -4.32
C TYR A 41 10.53 10.83 -4.18
N PRO A 42 10.98 11.81 -5.00
CA PRO A 42 10.51 13.19 -4.93
C PRO A 42 9.00 13.31 -5.06
N LYS A 43 8.37 14.03 -4.11
CA LYS A 43 6.89 14.12 -3.97
C LYS A 43 6.20 14.59 -5.26
N GLU A 44 6.75 15.63 -5.91
CA GLU A 44 6.13 16.22 -7.11
C GLU A 44 6.14 15.23 -8.28
N GLN A 45 7.28 14.57 -8.49
CA GLN A 45 7.41 13.54 -9.52
C GLN A 45 6.48 12.35 -9.25
N LEU A 46 6.31 11.97 -7.97
CA LEU A 46 5.40 10.90 -7.57
C LEU A 46 3.95 11.24 -7.94
N VAL A 47 3.50 12.48 -7.69
CA VAL A 47 2.15 12.93 -8.04
C VAL A 47 1.89 12.80 -9.53
N ASN A 48 2.85 13.24 -10.36
CA ASN A 48 2.75 13.13 -11.81
C ASN A 48 2.71 11.68 -12.30
N LYS A 49 3.54 10.81 -11.69
CA LYS A 49 3.51 9.36 -11.99
C LYS A 49 2.19 8.72 -11.61
N ILE A 50 1.63 9.07 -10.46
CA ILE A 50 0.31 8.56 -10.02
C ILE A 50 -0.76 8.92 -11.04
N SER A 51 -0.81 10.19 -11.48
CA SER A 51 -1.79 10.63 -12.47
C SER A 51 -1.66 9.85 -13.79
N LYS A 52 -0.44 9.77 -14.34
CA LYS A 52 -0.17 9.00 -15.56
C LYS A 52 -0.52 7.52 -15.43
N ARG A 53 -0.24 6.91 -14.26
CA ARG A 53 -0.60 5.52 -13.99
C ARG A 53 -2.11 5.31 -13.97
N VAL A 54 -2.88 6.23 -13.38
CA VAL A 54 -4.35 6.15 -13.38
C VAL A 54 -4.89 6.27 -14.79
N ASP A 55 -4.35 7.19 -15.60
CA ASP A 55 -4.74 7.31 -17.00
C ASP A 55 -4.46 6.02 -17.80
N GLN A 56 -3.30 5.42 -17.58
CA GLN A 56 -2.93 4.19 -18.24
C GLN A 56 -3.81 3.02 -17.80
N MET A 57 -4.02 2.85 -16.50
CA MET A 57 -4.89 1.82 -15.93
C MET A 57 -6.30 1.85 -16.53
N ILE A 58 -6.87 3.05 -16.71
CA ILE A 58 -8.19 3.21 -17.33
C ILE A 58 -8.16 2.82 -18.81
N LYS A 59 -7.11 3.22 -19.55
CA LYS A 59 -6.92 2.82 -20.95
C LYS A 59 -6.77 1.31 -21.12
N ASP A 60 -6.11 0.67 -20.16
CA ASP A 60 -5.88 -0.79 -20.15
C ASP A 60 -7.13 -1.59 -19.77
N GLY A 61 -8.27 -0.92 -19.50
CA GLY A 61 -9.56 -1.58 -19.32
C GLY A 61 -10.00 -1.76 -17.86
N ALA A 62 -9.43 -1.03 -16.90
CA ALA A 62 -9.80 -1.16 -15.48
C ALA A 62 -11.31 -1.00 -15.20
N VAL A 63 -12.04 -0.21 -15.98
CA VAL A 63 -13.49 -0.08 -15.84
C VAL A 63 -14.20 -1.38 -16.17
N GLU A 64 -13.77 -2.07 -17.23
CA GLU A 64 -14.36 -3.35 -17.64
C GLU A 64 -13.97 -4.47 -16.67
N GLU A 65 -12.74 -4.43 -16.17
CA GLU A 65 -12.27 -5.35 -15.12
C GLU A 65 -13.16 -5.25 -13.87
N VAL A 66 -13.48 -4.03 -13.40
CA VAL A 66 -14.37 -3.84 -12.23
C VAL A 66 -15.79 -4.30 -12.52
N LYS A 67 -16.34 -4.07 -13.72
CA LYS A 67 -17.65 -4.62 -14.10
C LYS A 67 -17.68 -6.16 -14.02
N ASN A 68 -16.62 -6.81 -14.50
CA ASN A 68 -16.53 -8.26 -14.43
C ASN A 68 -16.31 -8.74 -13.00
N PHE A 69 -15.54 -8.01 -12.19
CA PHE A 69 -15.37 -8.27 -10.77
C PHE A 69 -16.70 -8.22 -10.01
N GLU A 70 -17.60 -7.29 -10.33
CA GLU A 70 -18.94 -7.21 -9.69
C GLU A 70 -19.81 -8.45 -9.93
N LYS A 71 -19.67 -9.08 -11.09
CA LYS A 71 -20.39 -10.33 -11.41
C LYS A 71 -20.03 -11.50 -10.48
N LEU A 72 -18.88 -11.44 -9.80
CA LEU A 72 -18.43 -12.45 -8.84
C LEU A 72 -19.22 -12.43 -7.51
N ASN A 73 -20.04 -11.42 -7.28
CA ASN A 73 -20.91 -11.27 -6.09
C ASN A 73 -20.16 -11.56 -4.76
N LEU A 74 -18.95 -11.06 -4.61
CA LEU A 74 -18.14 -11.27 -3.40
C LEU A 74 -18.76 -10.56 -2.20
N LYS A 75 -18.64 -11.17 -1.02
CA LYS A 75 -19.10 -10.57 0.23
C LYS A 75 -18.49 -9.18 0.45
N ASN A 76 -19.26 -8.25 1.01
CA ASN A 76 -18.83 -6.85 1.21
C ASN A 76 -17.59 -6.68 2.09
N ASP A 77 -17.30 -7.61 2.98
CA ASP A 77 -16.12 -7.61 3.86
C ASP A 77 -14.85 -8.14 3.19
N ASN A 78 -14.95 -8.65 1.95
CA ASN A 78 -13.80 -9.14 1.21
C ASN A 78 -12.75 -8.03 1.02
N ASN A 79 -11.48 -8.39 1.27
CA ASN A 79 -10.37 -7.45 1.16
C ASN A 79 -10.16 -6.89 -0.25
N LEU A 80 -10.59 -7.60 -1.28
CA LEU A 80 -10.55 -7.13 -2.67
C LEU A 80 -11.40 -5.88 -2.87
N ASN A 81 -12.54 -5.74 -2.17
CA ASN A 81 -13.38 -4.54 -2.22
C ASN A 81 -12.70 -3.28 -1.65
N LYS A 82 -11.56 -3.43 -0.95
CA LYS A 82 -10.80 -2.32 -0.34
C LYS A 82 -9.69 -1.79 -1.25
N VAL A 83 -9.49 -2.41 -2.41
CA VAL A 83 -8.48 -1.97 -3.38
C VAL A 83 -8.85 -0.59 -3.93
N ILE A 84 -7.87 0.32 -3.94
CA ILE A 84 -8.07 1.68 -4.48
C ILE A 84 -8.38 1.57 -5.97
N GLY A 85 -9.46 2.22 -6.38
CA GLY A 85 -9.96 2.21 -7.75
C GLY A 85 -11.27 1.43 -7.89
N ILE A 86 -11.46 0.31 -7.19
CA ILE A 86 -12.68 -0.49 -7.33
C ILE A 86 -13.91 0.32 -6.93
N ARG A 87 -13.91 0.93 -5.75
CA ARG A 87 -15.06 1.72 -5.27
C ARG A 87 -15.32 2.93 -6.16
N GLU A 88 -14.28 3.63 -6.55
CA GLU A 88 -14.40 4.83 -7.40
C GLU A 88 -14.96 4.50 -8.78
N ILE A 89 -14.53 3.38 -9.35
CA ILE A 89 -15.05 2.89 -10.64
C ILE A 89 -16.50 2.39 -10.49
N LYS A 90 -16.85 1.71 -9.39
CA LYS A 90 -18.23 1.34 -9.09
C LYS A 90 -19.14 2.56 -9.02
N ASP A 91 -18.75 3.58 -8.25
CA ASP A 91 -19.53 4.82 -8.14
C ASP A 91 -19.74 5.50 -9.50
N PHE A 92 -18.77 5.37 -10.43
CA PHE A 92 -18.91 5.82 -11.81
C PHE A 92 -19.88 4.93 -12.62
N ILE A 93 -19.76 3.60 -12.53
CA ILE A 93 -20.66 2.65 -13.20
C ILE A 93 -22.11 2.90 -12.75
N ASP A 94 -22.32 3.12 -11.45
CA ASP A 94 -23.61 3.44 -10.82
C ASP A 94 -24.11 4.86 -11.14
N LYS A 95 -23.38 5.63 -11.97
CA LYS A 95 -23.68 7.03 -12.32
C LYS A 95 -23.73 8.00 -11.14
N LYS A 96 -23.11 7.66 -10.01
CA LYS A 96 -22.99 8.51 -8.81
C LYS A 96 -21.93 9.61 -8.98
N THR A 97 -20.93 9.36 -9.84
CA THR A 97 -19.86 10.30 -10.13
C THR A 97 -19.59 10.37 -11.64
N SER A 98 -19.08 11.49 -12.10
CA SER A 98 -18.62 11.64 -13.47
C SER A 98 -17.29 10.91 -13.70
N PHE A 99 -16.93 10.64 -14.95
CA PHE A 99 -15.64 10.06 -15.32
C PHE A 99 -14.45 10.87 -14.80
N LYS A 100 -14.54 12.19 -14.85
CA LYS A 100 -13.51 13.12 -14.37
C LYS A 100 -13.33 13.00 -12.84
N GLU A 101 -14.43 12.96 -12.10
CA GLU A 101 -14.43 12.80 -10.64
C GLU A 101 -13.90 11.43 -10.22
N MET A 102 -14.30 10.36 -10.89
CA MET A 102 -13.77 9.02 -10.68
C MET A 102 -12.24 9.02 -10.77
N LYS A 103 -11.67 9.53 -11.88
CA LYS A 103 -10.21 9.63 -12.04
C LYS A 103 -9.55 10.43 -10.93
N LEU A 104 -10.11 11.60 -10.63
CA LEU A 104 -9.58 12.48 -9.57
C LEU A 104 -9.58 11.77 -8.21
N ASN A 105 -10.66 11.09 -7.87
CA ASN A 105 -10.80 10.37 -6.61
C ASN A 105 -9.78 9.23 -6.48
N ILE A 106 -9.52 8.47 -7.55
CA ILE A 106 -8.47 7.43 -7.59
C ILE A 106 -7.10 8.06 -7.34
N VAL A 107 -6.78 9.18 -8.02
CA VAL A 107 -5.52 9.90 -7.82
C VAL A 107 -5.37 10.38 -6.38
N ILE A 108 -6.41 11.00 -5.81
CA ILE A 108 -6.40 11.51 -4.42
C ILE A 108 -6.15 10.36 -3.44
N LYS A 109 -6.88 9.25 -3.54
CA LYS A 109 -6.71 8.10 -2.65
C LYS A 109 -5.34 7.45 -2.77
N THR A 110 -4.81 7.34 -3.98
CA THR A 110 -3.46 6.82 -4.22
C THR A 110 -2.39 7.74 -3.60
N ARG A 111 -2.54 9.06 -3.72
CA ARG A 111 -1.65 10.04 -3.06
C ARG A 111 -1.71 9.92 -1.53
N GLN A 112 -2.91 9.78 -0.97
CA GLN A 112 -3.09 9.58 0.47
C GLN A 112 -2.43 8.27 0.95
N TYR A 113 -2.53 7.21 0.17
CA TYR A 113 -1.85 5.94 0.46
C TYR A 113 -0.32 6.12 0.44
N ALA A 114 0.22 6.73 -0.60
CA ALA A 114 1.65 7.03 -0.69
C ALA A 114 2.15 7.92 0.47
N LYS A 115 1.34 8.91 0.91
CA LYS A 115 1.66 9.72 2.08
C LYS A 115 1.76 8.87 3.36
N ARG A 116 0.81 7.92 3.56
CA ARG A 116 0.85 7.00 4.71
C ARG A 116 2.09 6.10 4.68
N GLN A 117 2.45 5.55 3.52
CA GLN A 117 3.68 4.76 3.35
C GLN A 117 4.92 5.58 3.74
N ARG A 118 5.04 6.81 3.24
CA ARG A 118 6.17 7.70 3.55
C ARG A 118 6.25 8.06 5.04
N THR A 119 5.12 8.32 5.69
CA THR A 119 5.07 8.59 7.13
C THR A 119 5.50 7.38 7.94
N TRP A 120 5.04 6.19 7.55
CA TRP A 120 5.42 4.94 8.18
C TRP A 120 6.92 4.66 8.03
N SER A 121 7.46 4.80 6.82
CA SER A 121 8.89 4.59 6.54
C SER A 121 9.77 5.53 7.35
N ARG A 122 9.39 6.80 7.50
CA ARG A 122 10.14 7.75 8.33
C ARG A 122 10.18 7.33 9.80
N GLY A 123 9.15 6.69 10.31
CA GLY A 123 9.11 6.21 11.70
C GLY A 123 9.81 4.87 11.93
N GLN A 124 9.88 4.01 10.91
CA GLN A 124 10.37 2.63 11.05
C GLN A 124 11.76 2.40 10.43
N MET A 125 12.19 3.28 9.53
CA MET A 125 13.41 3.12 8.74
C MET A 125 14.41 4.26 8.99
N ASN A 126 14.57 4.69 10.25
CA ASN A 126 15.40 5.84 10.59
C ASN A 126 16.89 5.59 10.37
N ASP A 127 17.32 4.36 10.59
CA ASP A 127 18.71 3.87 10.46
C ASP A 127 19.04 3.33 9.06
N TRP A 128 18.05 3.36 8.13
CA TRP A 128 18.28 2.90 6.77
C TRP A 128 18.98 3.95 5.91
N GLN A 129 19.87 3.49 5.02
CA GLN A 129 20.51 4.37 4.06
C GLN A 129 19.47 4.93 3.08
N LYS A 130 19.35 6.26 3.03
CA LYS A 130 18.43 6.93 2.09
C LYS A 130 19.17 7.18 0.79
N LEU A 131 18.57 6.69 -0.30
CA LEU A 131 19.06 6.93 -1.66
C LEU A 131 17.94 7.53 -2.51
N ASP A 132 18.27 8.40 -3.42
CA ASP A 132 17.34 8.82 -4.46
C ASP A 132 17.33 7.80 -5.63
N THR A 133 16.43 8.02 -6.60
CA THR A 133 16.27 7.10 -7.74
C THR A 133 17.47 7.05 -8.68
N LYS A 134 18.34 8.06 -8.69
CA LYS A 134 19.56 8.06 -9.50
C LYS A 134 20.70 7.38 -8.75
N GLU A 135 20.78 7.62 -7.46
CA GLU A 135 21.76 7.01 -6.57
C GLU A 135 21.61 5.49 -6.49
N ILE A 136 20.37 4.99 -6.40
CA ILE A 136 20.12 3.54 -6.36
C ILE A 136 20.61 2.84 -7.64
N LEU A 137 20.42 3.44 -8.81
CA LEU A 137 20.90 2.87 -10.06
C LEU A 137 22.44 2.79 -10.12
N LYS A 138 23.15 3.82 -9.59
CA LYS A 138 24.60 3.80 -9.45
C LYS A 138 25.07 2.79 -8.42
N PHE A 139 24.31 2.65 -7.34
CA PHE A 139 24.61 1.72 -6.27
C PHE A 139 24.50 0.25 -6.74
N ILE A 140 23.41 -0.13 -7.42
CA ILE A 140 23.22 -1.47 -7.97
C ILE A 140 24.34 -1.86 -8.98
N LYS A 141 24.85 -0.91 -9.74
CA LYS A 141 25.95 -1.16 -10.69
C LYS A 141 27.30 -1.41 -10.01
N LYS A 142 27.41 -1.16 -8.71
CA LYS A 142 28.65 -1.35 -7.92
C LYS A 142 28.63 -2.61 -7.06
N LEU A 143 27.45 -3.26 -6.95
CA LEU A 143 27.29 -4.57 -6.33
C LEU A 143 27.67 -5.68 -7.32
#